data_a8a3e44bcf80b52989f6b3d1cde75820
#
_entry.id   a8a3e44bcf80b52989f6b3d1cde75820
#
_cell.length_a   1.000
_cell.length_b   1.000
_cell.length_c   1.000
_cell.angle_alpha   90.00
_cell.angle_beta   90.00
_cell.angle_gamma   90.00
#
_symmetry.space_group_name_H-M   'P 1'
#
loop_
_entity.id
_entity.type
_entity.pdbx_description
1 polymer ?
#
loop_
_entity_poly.entity_id
_entity_poly.type
_entity_poly.pdbx_seq_one_letter_code
_entity_poly.pdbx_strand_id
1 'polypeptide(L)'
;MKRMARIVCLLLVAVLLVGCAPVGENTSNTTAPEPSGADLDIQASEPQSAEKTTQALAQIAALGESPDDNYRTWYEIFVYSFCDSNGDGIGDLQGVISKLDYLQELGITGIWFMPIHPSQSYHKYDVRDYYEIDPEYGTMADMEQLLAECDSRGIHVITDLVLNHTGDDHEWFLTACEYLNSLPAGAQPNAAECPYVDYYYFNQEGGAGYHSVGSSCWYYEGKFSPDMPDLNLANPAVREEITQIMQFWFEKGVDGFRLDAAKEFYSGQVDRNVEVLNWIQT
;
A
#
# COMPACT_ATOMS: atom_id res chain seq x y z
N MET A 1 3.00 32.00 7.68
CA MET A 1 2.30 30.79 8.15
C MET A 1 1.33 30.37 7.04
N LYS A 2 1.79 29.50 6.13
CA LYS A 2 0.94 28.93 5.09
C LYS A 2 0.12 27.81 5.74
N ARG A 3 -1.20 27.89 5.65
CA ARG A 3 -2.10 26.79 6.08
C ARG A 3 -1.90 25.63 5.11
N MET A 4 -1.32 24.55 5.59
CA MET A 4 -1.23 23.29 4.84
C MET A 4 -2.61 22.63 4.91
N ALA A 5 -3.37 22.72 3.82
CA ALA A 5 -4.53 21.86 3.62
C ALA A 5 -3.97 20.50 3.12
N ARG A 6 -3.97 19.49 3.97
CA ARG A 6 -3.52 18.13 3.64
C ARG A 6 -4.75 17.30 3.27
N ILE A 7 -4.71 16.67 2.13
CA ILE A 7 -5.82 15.89 1.58
C ILE A 7 -5.48 14.42 1.71
N VAL A 8 -6.35 13.68 2.41
CA VAL A 8 -6.35 12.21 2.42
C VAL A 8 -7.24 11.75 1.28
N CYS A 9 -6.66 11.14 0.25
CA CYS A 9 -7.43 10.58 -0.87
C CYS A 9 -7.83 9.14 -0.57
N LEU A 10 -9.13 8.90 -0.37
CA LEU A 10 -9.70 7.56 -0.15
C LEU A 10 -10.04 6.92 -1.49
N LEU A 11 -9.20 6.02 -2.00
CA LEU A 11 -9.51 5.15 -3.13
C LEU A 11 -10.05 3.80 -2.62
N LEU A 12 -11.36 3.59 -2.74
CA LEU A 12 -12.00 2.29 -2.52
C LEU A 12 -11.81 1.44 -3.78
N VAL A 13 -10.83 0.56 -3.79
CA VAL A 13 -10.67 -0.46 -4.83
C VAL A 13 -11.40 -1.72 -4.40
N ALA A 14 -12.53 -2.01 -5.06
CA ALA A 14 -13.22 -3.30 -4.94
C ALA A 14 -12.47 -4.35 -5.79
N VAL A 15 -11.68 -5.21 -5.17
CA VAL A 15 -11.09 -6.37 -5.84
C VAL A 15 -12.15 -7.46 -5.96
N LEU A 16 -12.64 -7.69 -7.17
CA LEU A 16 -13.45 -8.89 -7.52
C LEU A 16 -12.50 -10.09 -7.65
N LEU A 17 -12.46 -10.95 -6.64
CA LEU A 17 -11.83 -12.25 -6.71
C LEU A 17 -12.71 -13.17 -7.57
N VAL A 18 -12.31 -13.41 -8.80
CA VAL A 18 -12.83 -14.50 -9.63
C VAL A 18 -12.10 -15.77 -9.22
N GLY A 19 -12.80 -16.67 -8.52
CA GLY A 19 -12.26 -17.96 -8.13
C GLY A 19 -12.07 -18.86 -9.35
N CYS A 20 -10.85 -19.35 -9.57
CA CYS A 20 -10.56 -20.44 -10.48
C CYS A 20 -10.93 -21.77 -9.82
N ALA A 21 -11.94 -22.45 -10.39
CA ALA A 21 -12.22 -23.86 -10.10
C ALA A 21 -11.30 -24.75 -10.97
N PRO A 22 -10.85 -25.93 -10.47
CA PRO A 22 -10.00 -26.81 -11.25
C PRO A 22 -10.80 -27.51 -12.36
N VAL A 23 -10.29 -27.47 -13.58
CA VAL A 23 -10.83 -28.19 -14.75
C VAL A 23 -10.30 -29.61 -14.72
N GLY A 24 -11.25 -30.58 -14.65
CA GLY A 24 -10.95 -32.00 -14.79
C GLY A 24 -10.61 -32.34 -16.24
N GLU A 25 -9.61 -33.18 -16.41
CA GLU A 25 -9.23 -33.77 -17.71
C GLU A 25 -10.35 -34.62 -18.27
N ASN A 26 -10.74 -34.34 -19.51
CA ASN A 26 -11.55 -35.29 -20.31
C ASN A 26 -10.97 -35.33 -21.74
N THR A 27 -10.32 -36.43 -22.04
CA THR A 27 -9.77 -36.76 -23.35
C THR A 27 -10.90 -37.26 -24.26
N SER A 28 -11.22 -36.53 -25.33
CA SER A 28 -11.84 -37.13 -26.51
C SER A 28 -11.43 -36.38 -27.78
N ASN A 29 -10.74 -37.16 -28.65
CA ASN A 29 -10.38 -36.85 -30.03
C ASN A 29 -11.61 -36.48 -30.86
N THR A 30 -11.64 -35.31 -31.46
CA THR A 30 -12.43 -35.04 -32.66
C THR A 30 -11.72 -33.98 -33.52
N THR A 31 -11.42 -34.38 -34.74
CA THR A 31 -10.87 -33.62 -35.83
C THR A 31 -11.70 -32.36 -36.14
N ALA A 32 -11.06 -31.20 -36.11
CA ALA A 32 -11.67 -29.92 -36.53
C ALA A 32 -11.51 -29.73 -38.04
N PRO A 33 -12.52 -29.17 -38.75
CA PRO A 33 -12.36 -28.73 -40.14
C PRO A 33 -11.65 -27.36 -40.22
N GLU A 34 -10.86 -27.19 -41.26
CA GLU A 34 -10.18 -25.91 -41.59
C GLU A 34 -11.20 -24.78 -41.84
N PRO A 35 -10.94 -23.54 -41.36
CA PRO A 35 -11.77 -22.41 -41.75
C PRO A 35 -11.30 -21.82 -43.09
N SER A 36 -12.24 -21.74 -44.00
CA SER A 36 -12.12 -21.02 -45.28
C SER A 36 -11.90 -19.54 -45.03
N GLY A 37 -10.92 -18.96 -45.74
CA GLY A 37 -10.64 -17.54 -45.68
C GLY A 37 -11.83 -16.67 -46.05
N ALA A 38 -12.16 -15.76 -45.17
CA ALA A 38 -12.94 -14.55 -45.47
C ALA A 38 -12.03 -13.37 -45.13
N ASP A 39 -11.61 -12.66 -46.19
CA ASP A 39 -10.92 -11.37 -46.06
C ASP A 39 -11.86 -10.40 -45.33
N LEU A 40 -11.48 -10.04 -44.11
CA LEU A 40 -12.07 -8.92 -43.39
C LEU A 40 -11.25 -7.66 -43.76
N ASP A 41 -11.78 -6.88 -44.68
CA ASP A 41 -11.34 -5.50 -44.93
C ASP A 41 -11.48 -4.69 -43.63
N ILE A 42 -10.41 -4.58 -42.85
CA ILE A 42 -10.28 -3.60 -41.76
C ILE A 42 -9.96 -2.25 -42.42
N GLN A 43 -11.01 -1.50 -42.76
CA GLN A 43 -10.87 -0.07 -43.08
C GLN A 43 -10.38 0.63 -41.81
N ALA A 44 -9.13 1.09 -41.84
CA ALA A 44 -8.55 1.97 -40.85
C ALA A 44 -9.35 3.28 -40.77
N SER A 45 -10.19 3.44 -39.78
CA SER A 45 -10.81 4.71 -39.42
C SER A 45 -9.95 5.41 -38.37
N GLU A 46 -8.83 6.00 -38.81
CA GLU A 46 -8.04 6.96 -38.05
C GLU A 46 -7.86 8.21 -38.93
N PRO A 47 -8.42 9.31 -38.49
CA PRO A 47 -7.78 10.38 -37.73
C PRO A 47 -8.71 11.13 -36.76
N GLN A 48 -9.99 10.80 -36.66
CA GLN A 48 -10.94 11.58 -35.87
C GLN A 48 -10.80 11.39 -34.34
N SER A 49 -10.19 10.28 -33.86
CA SER A 49 -10.01 10.04 -32.43
C SER A 49 -8.84 10.86 -31.86
N ALA A 50 -7.73 10.96 -32.60
CA ALA A 50 -6.55 11.71 -32.17
C ALA A 50 -6.84 13.22 -32.11
N GLU A 51 -7.61 13.76 -33.06
CA GLU A 51 -7.97 15.17 -33.08
C GLU A 51 -8.94 15.55 -31.95
N LYS A 52 -9.90 14.69 -31.64
CA LYS A 52 -10.78 14.85 -30.47
C LYS A 52 -10.03 14.75 -29.14
N THR A 53 -9.08 13.86 -29.03
CA THR A 53 -8.24 13.71 -27.84
C THR A 53 -7.36 14.95 -27.65
N THR A 54 -6.75 15.46 -28.72
CA THR A 54 -5.93 16.68 -28.67
C THR A 54 -6.77 17.92 -28.32
N GLN A 55 -8.00 18.03 -28.84
CA GLN A 55 -8.92 19.11 -28.49
C GLN A 55 -9.39 19.01 -27.03
N ALA A 56 -9.66 17.80 -26.52
CA ALA A 56 -10.03 17.58 -25.11
C ALA A 56 -8.87 17.95 -24.18
N LEU A 57 -7.64 17.55 -24.48
CA LEU A 57 -6.45 17.92 -23.73
C LEU A 57 -6.19 19.43 -23.74
N ALA A 58 -6.38 20.10 -24.89
CA ALA A 58 -6.26 21.55 -24.98
C ALA A 58 -7.36 22.28 -24.19
N GLN A 59 -8.57 21.72 -24.11
CA GLN A 59 -9.65 22.26 -23.28
C GLN A 59 -9.37 22.10 -21.80
N ILE A 60 -8.82 20.94 -21.37
CA ILE A 60 -8.39 20.69 -20.00
C ILE A 60 -7.27 21.66 -19.60
N ALA A 61 -6.27 21.85 -20.45
CA ALA A 61 -5.18 22.81 -20.23
C ALA A 61 -5.68 24.27 -20.17
N ALA A 62 -6.76 24.60 -20.87
CA ALA A 62 -7.36 25.94 -20.85
C ALA A 62 -8.23 26.22 -19.60
N LEU A 63 -8.58 25.19 -18.82
CA LEU A 63 -9.33 25.36 -17.57
C LEU A 63 -8.49 25.94 -16.42
N GLY A 64 -7.18 26.10 -16.62
CA GLY A 64 -6.25 26.57 -15.58
C GLY A 64 -5.97 25.50 -14.53
N GLU A 65 -5.21 25.85 -13.52
CA GLU A 65 -4.98 24.96 -12.37
C GLU A 65 -6.35 24.59 -11.75
N SER A 66 -6.69 23.31 -11.77
CA SER A 66 -7.90 22.85 -11.10
C SER A 66 -7.72 23.13 -9.61
N PRO A 67 -8.58 23.94 -8.97
CA PRO A 67 -8.48 24.20 -7.54
C PRO A 67 -8.84 22.96 -6.70
N ASP A 68 -9.24 21.86 -7.34
CA ASP A 68 -9.74 20.65 -6.70
C ASP A 68 -8.90 19.44 -7.14
N ASP A 69 -8.24 18.83 -6.16
CA ASP A 69 -7.36 17.66 -6.33
C ASP A 69 -8.09 16.40 -6.85
N ASN A 70 -9.41 16.44 -6.95
CA ASN A 70 -10.25 15.33 -7.44
C ASN A 70 -10.04 14.99 -8.92
N TYR A 71 -9.34 15.80 -9.67
CA TYR A 71 -9.14 15.63 -11.12
C TYR A 71 -7.73 15.18 -11.51
N ARG A 72 -6.93 14.68 -10.54
CA ARG A 72 -5.60 14.14 -10.84
C ARG A 72 -5.68 12.80 -11.54
N THR A 73 -4.74 12.58 -12.45
CA THR A 73 -4.51 11.27 -13.06
C THR A 73 -3.44 10.55 -12.23
N TRP A 74 -3.86 9.54 -11.49
CA TRP A 74 -2.98 8.75 -10.63
C TRP A 74 -2.41 7.55 -11.36
N TYR A 75 -1.13 7.26 -11.10
CA TYR A 75 -0.43 6.08 -11.58
C TYR A 75 0.09 5.29 -10.37
N GLU A 76 -0.35 4.04 -10.24
CA GLU A 76 0.15 3.14 -9.21
C GLU A 76 1.50 2.58 -9.62
N ILE A 77 2.50 2.66 -8.73
CA ILE A 77 3.83 2.09 -8.93
C ILE A 77 4.13 1.05 -7.86
N PHE A 78 4.34 -0.19 -8.32
CA PHE A 78 5.03 -1.21 -7.55
C PHE A 78 6.52 -1.12 -7.90
N VAL A 79 7.33 -0.52 -7.02
CA VAL A 79 8.74 -0.20 -7.27
C VAL A 79 9.50 -1.43 -7.71
N TYR A 80 9.29 -2.58 -7.03
CA TYR A 80 9.93 -3.86 -7.30
C TYR A 80 9.95 -4.26 -8.79
N SER A 81 8.86 -3.99 -9.51
CA SER A 81 8.67 -4.41 -10.91
C SER A 81 8.67 -3.26 -11.92
N PHE A 82 8.88 -2.01 -11.50
CA PHE A 82 8.68 -0.86 -12.37
C PHE A 82 9.89 -0.56 -13.26
N CYS A 83 11.06 -0.28 -12.68
CA CYS A 83 12.28 0.01 -13.43
C CYS A 83 13.51 -0.25 -12.57
N ASP A 84 14.34 -1.16 -13.01
CA ASP A 84 15.64 -1.51 -12.42
C ASP A 84 16.73 -0.61 -13.03
N SER A 85 17.38 0.23 -12.20
CA SER A 85 18.44 1.14 -12.65
C SER A 85 19.84 0.58 -12.48
N ASN A 86 20.01 -0.40 -11.59
CA ASN A 86 21.32 -0.94 -11.20
C ASN A 86 21.62 -2.31 -11.84
N GLY A 87 20.63 -3.01 -12.40
CA GLY A 87 20.76 -4.27 -13.11
C GLY A 87 20.73 -5.50 -12.20
N ASP A 88 20.19 -5.41 -11.00
CA ASP A 88 20.07 -6.52 -10.04
C ASP A 88 18.79 -7.38 -10.23
N GLY A 89 17.87 -6.92 -11.06
CA GLY A 89 16.61 -7.58 -11.37
C GLY A 89 15.44 -7.09 -10.53
N ILE A 90 15.66 -6.10 -9.66
CA ILE A 90 14.65 -5.47 -8.80
C ILE A 90 14.54 -3.99 -9.19
N GLY A 91 13.33 -3.48 -9.33
CA GLY A 91 13.10 -2.06 -9.56
C GLY A 91 13.46 -1.22 -8.33
N ASP A 92 13.92 -0.01 -8.56
CA ASP A 92 14.42 0.88 -7.52
C ASP A 92 13.95 2.35 -7.71
N LEU A 93 14.18 3.20 -6.70
CA LEU A 93 13.74 4.61 -6.71
C LEU A 93 14.47 5.41 -7.79
N GLN A 94 15.72 5.12 -8.08
CA GLN A 94 16.48 5.75 -9.17
C GLN A 94 15.90 5.34 -10.55
N GLY A 95 15.43 4.11 -10.68
CA GLY A 95 14.67 3.64 -11.83
C GLY A 95 13.37 4.42 -12.02
N VAL A 96 12.64 4.67 -10.93
CA VAL A 96 11.43 5.51 -10.98
C VAL A 96 11.78 6.94 -11.42
N ILE A 97 12.80 7.57 -10.81
CA ILE A 97 13.28 8.91 -11.19
C ILE A 97 13.57 8.97 -12.69
N SER A 98 14.23 7.96 -13.22
CA SER A 98 14.59 7.89 -14.66
C SER A 98 13.37 7.86 -15.60
N LYS A 99 12.17 7.57 -15.08
CA LYS A 99 10.91 7.46 -15.82
C LYS A 99 9.94 8.62 -15.57
N LEU A 100 10.29 9.62 -14.78
CA LEU A 100 9.39 10.74 -14.47
C LEU A 100 9.00 11.55 -15.73
N ASP A 101 9.91 11.74 -16.68
CA ASP A 101 9.59 12.43 -17.94
C ASP A 101 8.57 11.62 -18.75
N TYR A 102 8.72 10.30 -18.82
CA TYR A 102 7.73 9.41 -19.45
C TYR A 102 6.35 9.52 -18.78
N LEU A 103 6.30 9.52 -17.42
CA LEU A 103 5.04 9.66 -16.70
C LEU A 103 4.40 11.04 -16.94
N GLN A 104 5.20 12.10 -17.01
CA GLN A 104 4.74 13.44 -17.33
C GLN A 104 4.19 13.52 -18.75
N GLU A 105 4.86 12.95 -19.76
CA GLU A 105 4.39 12.87 -21.15
C GLU A 105 3.07 12.08 -21.26
N LEU A 106 2.87 11.07 -20.41
CA LEU A 106 1.64 10.29 -20.31
C LEU A 106 0.48 11.09 -19.69
N GLY A 107 0.75 12.27 -19.11
CA GLY A 107 -0.24 13.13 -18.45
C GLY A 107 -0.53 12.72 -17.00
N ILE A 108 0.39 12.03 -16.35
CA ILE A 108 0.27 11.65 -14.93
C ILE A 108 0.56 12.88 -14.07
N THR A 109 -0.33 13.15 -13.12
CA THR A 109 -0.23 14.25 -12.16
C THR A 109 -0.17 13.79 -10.71
N GLY A 110 -0.24 12.49 -10.48
CA GLY A 110 -0.09 11.88 -9.17
C GLY A 110 0.47 10.46 -9.26
N ILE A 111 1.33 10.10 -8.33
CA ILE A 111 1.88 8.75 -8.18
C ILE A 111 1.42 8.20 -6.85
N TRP A 112 0.93 6.96 -6.85
CA TRP A 112 0.71 6.15 -5.68
C TRP A 112 1.74 5.03 -5.65
N PHE A 113 2.60 5.05 -4.62
CA PHE A 113 3.52 3.95 -4.37
C PHE A 113 2.87 2.87 -3.51
N MET A 114 2.92 1.63 -3.97
CA MET A 114 2.77 0.46 -3.09
C MET A 114 3.82 0.52 -1.98
N PRO A 115 3.72 -0.29 -0.89
CA PRO A 115 4.62 -0.13 0.25
C PRO A 115 6.09 -0.08 -0.13
N ILE A 116 6.82 0.86 0.49
CA ILE A 116 8.23 1.17 0.19
C ILE A 116 9.17 0.87 1.36
N HIS A 117 8.61 0.39 2.46
CA HIS A 117 9.31 0.16 3.71
C HIS A 117 10.03 -1.20 3.75
N PRO A 118 11.05 -1.35 4.62
CA PRO A 118 11.66 -2.66 4.89
C PRO A 118 10.63 -3.72 5.25
N SER A 119 10.72 -4.88 4.61
CA SER A 119 9.78 -5.98 4.75
C SER A 119 10.44 -7.28 4.33
N GLN A 120 9.98 -8.42 4.86
CA GLN A 120 10.46 -9.74 4.47
C GLN A 120 9.87 -10.21 3.13
N SER A 121 8.66 -9.72 2.77
CA SER A 121 8.01 -10.13 1.54
C SER A 121 8.32 -9.18 0.37
N TYR A 122 8.20 -9.71 -0.84
CA TYR A 122 8.41 -8.91 -2.06
C TYR A 122 7.35 -7.81 -2.23
N HIS A 123 6.15 -7.99 -1.69
CA HIS A 123 5.04 -7.02 -1.80
C HIS A 123 5.10 -5.90 -0.76
N LYS A 124 5.92 -6.05 0.29
CA LYS A 124 6.23 -5.05 1.31
C LYS A 124 5.05 -4.62 2.22
N TYR A 125 3.93 -5.36 2.24
CA TYR A 125 2.82 -5.05 3.16
C TYR A 125 3.09 -5.47 4.61
N ASP A 126 4.01 -6.40 4.89
CA ASP A 126 4.49 -6.77 6.22
C ASP A 126 5.61 -5.82 6.67
N VAL A 127 5.22 -4.60 7.04
CA VAL A 127 6.16 -3.50 7.35
C VAL A 127 6.96 -3.80 8.61
N ARG A 128 8.30 -3.78 8.48
CA ARG A 128 9.24 -3.94 9.60
C ARG A 128 9.64 -2.61 10.24
N ASP A 129 9.72 -1.54 9.46
CA ASP A 129 10.09 -0.21 9.93
C ASP A 129 9.42 0.87 9.05
N TYR A 130 8.57 1.71 9.65
CA TYR A 130 7.83 2.74 8.92
C TYR A 130 8.66 3.99 8.60
N TYR A 131 9.85 4.14 9.17
CA TYR A 131 10.70 5.32 9.03
C TYR A 131 11.82 5.16 8.02
N GLU A 132 11.98 3.95 7.45
CA GLU A 132 13.05 3.62 6.52
C GLU A 132 12.51 3.25 5.13
N ILE A 133 13.38 3.36 4.13
CA ILE A 133 13.15 2.82 2.78
C ILE A 133 13.75 1.42 2.72
N ASP A 134 13.04 0.49 2.06
CA ASP A 134 13.58 -0.86 1.84
C ASP A 134 14.92 -0.78 1.10
N PRO A 135 15.98 -1.42 1.60
CA PRO A 135 17.30 -1.40 0.97
C PRO A 135 17.33 -1.91 -0.49
N GLU A 136 16.36 -2.75 -0.89
CA GLU A 136 16.21 -3.17 -2.28
C GLU A 136 15.77 -2.02 -3.19
N TYR A 137 15.06 -1.03 -2.65
CA TYR A 137 14.55 0.12 -3.40
C TYR A 137 15.47 1.32 -3.39
N GLY A 138 16.43 1.38 -2.46
CA GLY A 138 17.37 2.47 -2.34
C GLY A 138 17.48 3.03 -0.92
N THR A 139 17.70 4.34 -0.83
CA THR A 139 17.93 5.05 0.43
C THR A 139 16.89 6.15 0.67
N MET A 140 16.84 6.67 1.88
CA MET A 140 16.03 7.86 2.20
C MET A 140 16.44 9.07 1.32
N ALA A 141 17.72 9.21 0.98
CA ALA A 141 18.18 10.27 0.08
C ALA A 141 17.63 10.11 -1.35
N ASP A 142 17.49 8.87 -1.83
CA ASP A 142 16.85 8.58 -3.13
C ASP A 142 15.37 8.94 -3.11
N MET A 143 14.68 8.67 -2.00
CA MET A 143 13.27 9.05 -1.82
C MET A 143 13.11 10.58 -1.77
N GLU A 144 13.94 11.28 -1.02
CA GLU A 144 13.93 12.76 -0.97
C GLU A 144 14.21 13.37 -2.34
N GLN A 145 15.13 12.79 -3.11
CA GLN A 145 15.36 13.19 -4.51
C GLN A 145 14.14 12.96 -5.37
N LEU A 146 13.51 11.79 -5.30
CA LEU A 146 12.31 11.45 -6.05
C LEU A 146 11.18 12.45 -5.77
N LEU A 147 10.93 12.75 -4.48
CA LEU A 147 9.90 13.70 -4.07
C LEU A 147 10.16 15.10 -4.64
N ALA A 148 11.41 15.58 -4.59
CA ALA A 148 11.81 16.88 -5.14
C ALA A 148 11.63 16.92 -6.69
N GLU A 149 11.99 15.84 -7.39
CA GLU A 149 11.82 15.71 -8.84
C GLU A 149 10.34 15.64 -9.25
N CYS A 150 9.49 14.98 -8.45
CA CYS A 150 8.04 14.95 -8.65
C CYS A 150 7.43 16.35 -8.44
N ASP A 151 7.77 17.03 -7.33
CA ASP A 151 7.29 18.38 -7.02
C ASP A 151 7.63 19.37 -8.15
N SER A 152 8.87 19.32 -8.66
CA SER A 152 9.31 20.17 -9.79
C SER A 152 8.50 19.99 -11.07
N ARG A 153 7.87 18.84 -11.26
CA ARG A 153 7.01 18.48 -12.40
C ARG A 153 5.52 18.64 -12.11
N GLY A 154 5.13 19.06 -10.89
CA GLY A 154 3.74 19.14 -10.46
C GLY A 154 3.08 17.76 -10.28
N ILE A 155 3.88 16.72 -10.06
CA ILE A 155 3.42 15.35 -9.77
C ILE A 155 3.34 15.19 -8.27
N HIS A 156 2.15 14.91 -7.75
CA HIS A 156 1.95 14.61 -6.33
C HIS A 156 2.30 13.15 -6.02
N VAL A 157 2.76 12.91 -4.81
CA VAL A 157 3.16 11.57 -4.38
C VAL A 157 2.38 11.17 -3.13
N ILE A 158 1.68 10.03 -3.21
CA ILE A 158 1.14 9.34 -2.03
C ILE A 158 1.78 7.97 -1.89
N THR A 159 1.89 7.50 -0.65
CA THR A 159 2.40 6.17 -0.34
C THR A 159 1.34 5.31 0.31
N ASP A 160 1.49 4.00 0.21
CA ASP A 160 0.68 3.08 1.02
C ASP A 160 0.99 3.29 2.50
N LEU A 161 -0.06 3.35 3.32
CA LEU A 161 0.04 3.39 4.77
C LEU A 161 -0.66 2.14 5.32
N VAL A 162 0.14 1.17 5.76
CA VAL A 162 -0.33 -0.10 6.30
C VAL A 162 -0.59 0.09 7.79
N LEU A 163 -1.85 0.23 8.17
CA LEU A 163 -2.26 0.51 9.56
C LEU A 163 -2.88 -0.69 10.27
N ASN A 164 -3.31 -1.70 9.52
CA ASN A 164 -4.00 -2.84 10.11
C ASN A 164 -3.05 -3.74 10.89
N HIS A 165 -1.82 -3.87 10.43
CA HIS A 165 -0.82 -4.81 10.95
C HIS A 165 0.59 -4.29 10.72
N THR A 166 1.57 -4.94 11.34
CA THR A 166 2.99 -4.81 11.03
C THR A 166 3.54 -6.12 10.47
N GLY A 167 4.81 -6.18 10.11
CA GLY A 167 5.54 -7.43 9.96
C GLY A 167 5.72 -8.11 11.33
N ASP A 168 5.87 -9.42 11.35
CA ASP A 168 6.18 -10.19 12.57
C ASP A 168 7.63 -9.96 13.06
N ASP A 169 8.46 -9.32 12.24
CA ASP A 169 9.82 -8.87 12.55
C ASP A 169 9.89 -7.38 12.94
N HIS A 170 8.75 -6.70 13.09
CA HIS A 170 8.69 -5.34 13.62
C HIS A 170 9.11 -5.29 15.09
N GLU A 171 9.91 -4.27 15.47
CA GLU A 171 10.46 -4.15 16.83
C GLU A 171 9.39 -4.20 17.93
N TRP A 172 8.23 -3.58 17.72
CA TRP A 172 7.12 -3.59 18.69
C TRP A 172 6.62 -5.01 18.93
N PHE A 173 6.44 -5.78 17.85
CA PHE A 173 5.94 -7.14 17.94
C PHE A 173 6.96 -8.09 18.56
N LEU A 174 8.22 -8.03 18.11
CA LEU A 174 9.31 -8.82 18.66
C LEU A 174 9.47 -8.61 20.17
N THR A 175 9.47 -7.34 20.61
CA THR A 175 9.59 -6.98 22.03
C THR A 175 8.40 -7.50 22.85
N ALA A 176 7.17 -7.38 22.34
CA ALA A 176 5.99 -7.95 22.98
C ALA A 176 6.09 -9.48 23.11
N CYS A 177 6.49 -10.16 22.04
CA CYS A 177 6.64 -11.61 22.03
C CYS A 177 7.74 -12.10 22.99
N GLU A 178 8.88 -11.42 23.05
CA GLU A 178 9.95 -11.73 23.99
C GLU A 178 9.47 -11.59 25.44
N TYR A 179 8.79 -10.49 25.75
CA TYR A 179 8.20 -10.27 27.07
C TYR A 179 7.19 -11.37 27.43
N LEU A 180 6.24 -11.67 26.56
CA LEU A 180 5.23 -12.72 26.79
C LEU A 180 5.83 -14.11 26.99
N ASN A 181 6.90 -14.44 26.26
CA ASN A 181 7.63 -15.70 26.44
C ASN A 181 8.41 -15.76 27.76
N SER A 182 8.76 -14.61 28.35
CA SER A 182 9.48 -14.54 29.65
C SER A 182 8.55 -14.65 30.85
N LEU A 183 7.24 -14.49 30.68
CA LEU A 183 6.29 -14.50 31.77
C LEU A 183 6.17 -15.89 32.42
N PRO A 184 6.14 -15.96 33.78
CA PRO A 184 5.81 -17.18 34.46
C PRO A 184 4.42 -17.71 34.11
N ALA A 185 4.23 -19.03 34.19
CA ALA A 185 2.93 -19.65 33.91
C ALA A 185 1.82 -19.01 34.76
N GLY A 186 0.75 -18.56 34.12
CA GLY A 186 -0.40 -17.91 34.77
C GLY A 186 -0.22 -16.42 35.06
N ALA A 187 0.96 -15.84 34.82
CA ALA A 187 1.13 -14.40 34.91
C ALA A 187 0.37 -13.69 33.76
N GLN A 188 -0.11 -12.49 34.07
CA GLN A 188 -0.72 -11.61 33.08
C GLN A 188 0.30 -10.56 32.64
N PRO A 189 0.29 -10.12 31.35
CA PRO A 189 1.18 -9.08 30.88
C PRO A 189 0.86 -7.74 31.57
N ASN A 190 1.91 -6.94 31.71
CA ASN A 190 1.85 -5.63 32.33
C ASN A 190 2.40 -4.58 31.36
N ALA A 191 1.52 -3.73 30.82
CA ALA A 191 1.90 -2.68 29.89
C ALA A 191 2.86 -1.63 30.49
N ALA A 192 2.94 -1.51 31.82
CA ALA A 192 3.94 -0.65 32.44
C ALA A 192 5.37 -1.22 32.35
N GLU A 193 5.52 -2.52 32.12
CA GLU A 193 6.81 -3.20 31.93
C GLU A 193 7.15 -3.33 30.44
N CYS A 194 6.13 -3.63 29.61
CA CYS A 194 6.25 -3.71 28.16
C CYS A 194 5.00 -3.09 27.49
N PRO A 195 5.04 -1.84 27.05
CA PRO A 195 3.87 -1.17 26.46
C PRO A 195 3.34 -1.89 25.22
N TYR A 196 4.21 -2.55 24.49
CA TYR A 196 3.88 -3.21 23.22
C TYR A 196 2.94 -4.40 23.34
N VAL A 197 2.71 -4.93 24.56
CA VAL A 197 1.69 -5.99 24.76
C VAL A 197 0.27 -5.49 24.51
N ASP A 198 0.05 -4.17 24.55
CA ASP A 198 -1.24 -3.54 24.26
C ASP A 198 -1.29 -2.99 22.81
N TYR A 199 -0.19 -3.08 22.05
CA TYR A 199 -0.16 -2.64 20.64
C TYR A 199 -0.81 -3.65 19.71
N TYR A 200 -0.91 -4.91 20.14
CA TYR A 200 -1.49 -6.02 19.39
C TYR A 200 -2.58 -6.71 20.20
N TYR A 201 -3.34 -7.58 19.55
CA TYR A 201 -4.34 -8.39 20.23
C TYR A 201 -3.74 -9.75 20.65
N PHE A 202 -3.46 -9.90 21.95
CA PHE A 202 -2.98 -11.17 22.52
C PHE A 202 -4.04 -11.84 23.38
N ASN A 203 -4.11 -13.19 23.34
CA ASN A 203 -4.95 -13.99 24.22
C ASN A 203 -4.29 -15.34 24.56
N GLN A 204 -4.89 -16.12 25.47
CA GLN A 204 -4.44 -17.47 25.84
C GLN A 204 -5.35 -18.58 25.30
N GLU A 205 -6.43 -18.23 24.60
CA GLU A 205 -7.42 -19.18 24.11
C GLU A 205 -7.15 -19.61 22.67
N GLY A 206 -6.42 -18.79 21.93
CA GLY A 206 -6.24 -18.93 20.50
C GLY A 206 -7.54 -18.67 19.74
N GLY A 207 -7.70 -19.29 18.59
CA GLY A 207 -8.90 -19.18 17.75
C GLY A 207 -8.60 -19.05 16.28
N ALA A 208 -9.65 -18.89 15.47
CA ALA A 208 -9.47 -18.63 14.04
C ALA A 208 -8.81 -17.26 13.83
N GLY A 209 -7.74 -17.20 13.03
CA GLY A 209 -6.97 -15.99 12.81
C GLY A 209 -5.98 -15.66 13.92
N TYR A 210 -5.81 -16.55 14.93
CA TYR A 210 -4.82 -16.41 15.99
C TYR A 210 -3.65 -17.39 15.81
N HIS A 211 -2.43 -16.93 16.06
CA HIS A 211 -1.18 -17.66 15.87
C HIS A 211 -0.40 -17.68 17.17
N SER A 212 0.37 -18.75 17.43
CA SER A 212 1.10 -18.93 18.66
C SER A 212 2.30 -17.98 18.79
N VAL A 213 2.48 -17.41 19.99
CA VAL A 213 3.68 -16.66 20.36
C VAL A 213 4.76 -17.63 20.81
N GLY A 214 5.61 -18.06 19.88
CA GLY A 214 6.71 -18.97 20.14
C GLY A 214 6.27 -20.25 20.88
N SER A 215 6.86 -20.52 22.04
CA SER A 215 6.52 -21.66 22.91
C SER A 215 5.67 -21.28 24.13
N SER A 216 5.21 -20.04 24.20
CA SER A 216 4.38 -19.54 25.30
C SER A 216 2.93 -20.06 25.20
N CYS A 217 2.10 -19.71 26.19
CA CYS A 217 0.66 -19.99 26.15
C CYS A 217 -0.13 -18.86 25.46
N TRP A 218 0.55 -17.89 24.86
CA TRP A 218 -0.07 -16.73 24.22
C TRP A 218 -0.24 -16.94 22.72
N TYR A 219 -1.29 -16.29 22.19
CA TYR A 219 -1.60 -16.21 20.77
C TYR A 219 -1.84 -14.75 20.40
N TYR A 220 -1.47 -14.35 19.19
CA TYR A 220 -1.73 -13.03 18.62
C TYR A 220 -2.69 -13.13 17.45
N GLU A 221 -3.48 -12.07 17.22
CA GLU A 221 -4.30 -11.94 16.02
C GLU A 221 -3.43 -11.61 14.81
N GLY A 222 -3.60 -12.35 13.73
CA GLY A 222 -2.96 -12.14 12.44
C GLY A 222 -3.91 -12.56 11.35
N LYS A 223 -4.83 -11.66 11.01
CA LYS A 223 -5.95 -11.94 10.14
C LYS A 223 -5.55 -12.34 8.72
N PHE A 224 -4.56 -11.66 8.16
CA PHE A 224 -4.11 -11.89 6.80
C PHE A 224 -3.13 -13.05 6.72
N SER A 225 -2.17 -13.08 7.62
CA SER A 225 -1.09 -14.06 7.65
C SER A 225 -0.48 -14.13 9.06
N PRO A 226 0.18 -15.24 9.44
CA PRO A 226 1.03 -15.27 10.63
C PRO A 226 2.12 -14.20 10.63
N ASP A 227 2.60 -13.80 9.45
CA ASP A 227 3.65 -12.81 9.30
C ASP A 227 3.13 -11.36 9.43
N MET A 228 1.81 -11.19 9.67
CA MET A 228 1.13 -9.89 9.72
C MET A 228 0.29 -9.75 10.99
N PRO A 229 0.90 -9.55 12.18
CA PRO A 229 0.18 -9.36 13.44
C PRO A 229 -0.66 -8.07 13.42
N ASP A 230 -1.93 -8.17 13.79
CA ASP A 230 -2.90 -7.08 13.73
C ASP A 230 -2.68 -6.07 14.86
N LEU A 231 -2.61 -4.77 14.50
CA LEU A 231 -2.45 -3.65 15.43
C LEU A 231 -3.76 -3.34 16.16
N ASN A 232 -3.64 -3.03 17.44
CA ASN A 232 -4.75 -2.58 18.28
C ASN A 232 -5.03 -1.08 18.07
N LEU A 233 -5.80 -0.74 17.05
CA LEU A 233 -6.17 0.65 16.73
C LEU A 233 -7.11 1.30 17.78
N ALA A 234 -7.57 0.56 18.79
CA ALA A 234 -8.25 1.14 19.94
C ALA A 234 -7.27 1.73 20.96
N ASN A 235 -5.99 1.33 20.92
CA ASN A 235 -4.97 1.83 21.82
C ASN A 235 -4.52 3.24 21.40
N PRO A 236 -4.65 4.27 22.29
CA PRO A 236 -4.21 5.62 21.96
C PRO A 236 -2.72 5.74 21.65
N ALA A 237 -1.86 4.89 22.25
CA ALA A 237 -0.43 4.90 21.98
C ALA A 237 -0.12 4.43 20.55
N VAL A 238 -0.83 3.41 20.04
CA VAL A 238 -0.72 2.98 18.64
C VAL A 238 -1.14 4.11 17.69
N ARG A 239 -2.22 4.81 18.00
CA ARG A 239 -2.66 5.97 17.20
C ARG A 239 -1.66 7.11 17.21
N GLU A 240 -1.00 7.35 18.34
CA GLU A 240 0.08 8.35 18.44
C GLU A 240 1.26 7.98 17.55
N GLU A 241 1.71 6.72 17.57
CA GLU A 241 2.77 6.23 16.69
C GLU A 241 2.41 6.41 15.21
N ILE A 242 1.19 6.05 14.81
CA ILE A 242 0.70 6.25 13.45
C ILE A 242 0.70 7.73 13.08
N THR A 243 0.29 8.61 13.99
CA THR A 243 0.32 10.07 13.78
C THR A 243 1.75 10.56 13.55
N GLN A 244 2.72 10.07 14.31
CA GLN A 244 4.13 10.42 14.15
C GLN A 244 4.70 9.89 12.83
N ILE A 245 4.35 8.67 12.42
CA ILE A 245 4.71 8.11 11.11
C ILE A 245 4.18 9.00 9.97
N MET A 246 2.89 9.36 10.03
CA MET A 246 2.29 10.25 9.02
C MET A 246 2.98 11.61 8.99
N GLN A 247 3.25 12.20 10.14
CA GLN A 247 3.95 13.47 10.23
C GLN A 247 5.36 13.40 9.65
N PHE A 248 6.12 12.35 9.97
CA PHE A 248 7.46 12.13 9.42
C PHE A 248 7.46 12.15 7.89
N TRP A 249 6.55 11.41 7.26
CA TRP A 249 6.46 11.33 5.80
C TRP A 249 5.96 12.64 5.17
N PHE A 250 5.05 13.36 5.83
CA PHE A 250 4.66 14.69 5.39
C PHE A 250 5.82 15.69 5.46
N GLU A 251 6.67 15.61 6.49
CA GLU A 251 7.88 16.44 6.63
C GLU A 251 8.92 16.12 5.55
N LYS A 252 8.95 14.86 5.06
CA LYS A 252 9.77 14.45 3.91
C LYS A 252 9.22 14.95 2.57
N GLY A 253 7.96 15.35 2.47
CA GLY A 253 7.35 15.89 1.26
C GLY A 253 6.36 14.97 0.57
N VAL A 254 5.95 13.87 1.20
CA VAL A 254 4.81 13.05 0.74
C VAL A 254 3.53 13.86 0.85
N ASP A 255 2.68 13.85 -0.18
CA ASP A 255 1.45 14.66 -0.23
C ASP A 255 0.27 14.00 0.48
N GLY A 256 0.32 12.68 0.71
CA GLY A 256 -0.76 11.96 1.35
C GLY A 256 -0.52 10.45 1.40
N PHE A 257 -1.57 9.72 1.77
CA PHE A 257 -1.51 8.28 1.94
C PHE A 257 -2.70 7.57 1.30
N ARG A 258 -2.44 6.39 0.76
CA ARG A 258 -3.48 5.39 0.48
C ARG A 258 -3.55 4.44 1.69
N LEU A 259 -4.72 4.29 2.27
CA LEU A 259 -4.91 3.44 3.43
C LEU A 259 -5.14 2.00 2.99
N ASP A 260 -4.22 1.11 3.38
CA ASP A 260 -4.39 -0.32 3.14
C ASP A 260 -5.44 -0.93 4.07
N ALA A 261 -6.11 -1.98 3.59
CA ALA A 261 -7.02 -2.82 4.37
C ALA A 261 -8.07 -2.07 5.22
N ALA A 262 -8.51 -0.88 4.82
CA ALA A 262 -9.33 0.04 5.62
C ALA A 262 -10.66 -0.56 6.13
N LYS A 263 -11.22 -1.57 5.46
CA LYS A 263 -12.43 -2.29 5.91
C LYS A 263 -12.15 -3.35 6.98
N GLU A 264 -10.88 -3.65 7.24
CA GLU A 264 -10.43 -4.73 8.11
C GLU A 264 -9.83 -4.25 9.44
N PHE A 265 -9.66 -2.93 9.63
CA PHE A 265 -9.21 -2.36 10.90
C PHE A 265 -9.99 -2.91 12.11
N TYR A 266 -11.27 -3.14 11.91
CA TYR A 266 -12.15 -3.91 12.79
C TYR A 266 -13.06 -4.75 11.90
N SER A 267 -12.69 -6.01 11.67
CA SER A 267 -13.40 -6.90 10.76
C SER A 267 -14.90 -6.98 11.04
N GLY A 268 -15.69 -6.68 10.02
CA GLY A 268 -17.15 -6.70 10.09
C GLY A 268 -17.80 -5.54 10.90
N GLN A 269 -17.03 -4.60 11.44
CA GLN A 269 -17.52 -3.49 12.26
C GLN A 269 -17.41 -2.15 11.51
N VAL A 270 -18.34 -1.89 10.59
CA VAL A 270 -18.31 -0.72 9.70
C VAL A 270 -18.17 0.61 10.48
N ASP A 271 -18.94 0.78 11.56
CA ASP A 271 -18.91 2.04 12.33
C ASP A 271 -17.54 2.31 12.96
N ARG A 272 -16.85 1.27 13.43
CA ARG A 272 -15.50 1.39 13.98
C ARG A 272 -14.47 1.67 12.89
N ASN A 273 -14.61 1.06 11.71
CA ASN A 273 -13.75 1.38 10.58
C ASN A 273 -13.92 2.84 10.14
N VAL A 274 -15.17 3.34 10.09
CA VAL A 274 -15.46 4.76 9.81
C VAL A 274 -14.87 5.68 10.88
N GLU A 275 -14.91 5.29 12.15
CA GLU A 275 -14.29 6.06 13.24
C GLU A 275 -12.77 6.20 13.05
N VAL A 276 -12.07 5.12 12.68
CA VAL A 276 -10.62 5.17 12.36
C VAL A 276 -10.36 6.10 11.18
N LEU A 277 -11.16 6.02 10.11
CA LEU A 277 -11.00 6.89 8.94
C LEU A 277 -11.21 8.37 9.30
N ASN A 278 -12.21 8.67 10.13
CA ASN A 278 -12.45 10.03 10.61
C ASN A 278 -11.28 10.54 11.48
N TRP A 279 -10.73 9.69 12.35
CA TRP A 279 -9.58 10.06 13.16
C TRP A 279 -8.36 10.39 12.29
N ILE A 280 -8.06 9.60 11.24
CA ILE A 280 -6.92 9.85 10.36
C ILE A 280 -7.04 11.19 9.61
N GLN A 281 -8.26 11.68 9.37
CA GLN A 281 -8.51 12.95 8.68
C GLN A 281 -8.37 14.18 9.57
N THR A 282 -8.32 14.03 10.90
CA THR A 282 -8.23 15.14 11.87
C THR A 282 -6.80 15.50 12.22
#